data_20ff73232c7251011631ccf2e3b9d5a3
#
_entry.id   20ff73232c7251011631ccf2e3b9d5a3
#
_cell.length_a   1.000
_cell.length_b   1.000
_cell.length_c   1.000
_cell.angle_alpha   90.00
_cell.angle_beta   90.00
_cell.angle_gamma   90.00
#
_symmetry.space_group_name_H-M   'P 1'
#
loop_
_entity.id
_entity.type
_entity.pdbx_description
1 polymer ?
#
loop_
_entity_poly.entity_id
_entity_poly.type
_entity_poly.pdbx_seq_one_letter_code
_entity_poly.pdbx_strand_id
1 'polypeptide(L)'
;MAMKVDRDKCIGCESCTMVCPVGAISMVDGKAMIDGEQCISCGACVGECPVEAIAPEATAKAEVANNEGKDMWVICELDKNDALPVCYELIGAANGLAKKAGDHCCAVIIGKDVAELPAKMIAAGADKVYVIDGAQYTDYHTELYTEAVCQLVEAYKPSALMLPATIDGRDLAPRIAARLHTGLCADCTAVDITDDKLVAWTRPALGGNIYATIVCDEHRPQMGTVRPKVFKSLEPDASRTGEVIAFTPVDRVENKVEILKKVPNAGSNSIKLEDAEVIAAGGRGMGTQENFDKLAELAGLFEKGAVAGSRAVIDAGWMAHSQQVGQSGKTVTPHIYFACGISGAVQHISGMKESDIIIAINKDATAPIFSVAHYGIVGDVNVILPKLIEKIKAYKG
;
A
#
# COMPACT_ATOMS: atom_id res chain seq x y z
N MET A 1 -21.72 14.62 9.03
CA MET A 1 -22.36 15.57 8.07
C MET A 1 -23.85 15.44 8.24
N ALA A 2 -24.58 16.49 8.59
CA ALA A 2 -26.03 16.42 8.70
C ALA A 2 -26.69 16.35 7.32
N MET A 3 -27.93 15.83 7.25
CA MET A 3 -28.76 15.98 6.07
C MET A 3 -29.37 17.37 6.05
N LYS A 4 -29.57 17.95 4.85
CA LYS A 4 -30.21 19.27 4.68
C LYS A 4 -31.42 19.17 3.77
N VAL A 5 -32.40 19.96 4.07
CA VAL A 5 -33.64 20.07 3.25
C VAL A 5 -33.56 21.28 2.35
N ASP A 6 -33.73 21.08 1.06
CA ASP A 6 -34.02 22.16 0.11
C ASP A 6 -35.47 22.58 0.31
N ARG A 7 -35.66 23.71 1.01
CA ARG A 7 -36.98 24.19 1.36
C ARG A 7 -37.82 24.61 0.14
N ASP A 8 -37.17 24.98 -0.96
CA ASP A 8 -37.88 25.39 -2.17
C ASP A 8 -38.47 24.17 -2.88
N LYS A 9 -37.83 23.03 -2.84
CA LYS A 9 -38.31 21.75 -3.38
C LYS A 9 -39.28 21.03 -2.42
N CYS A 10 -39.13 21.23 -1.12
CA CYS A 10 -39.96 20.52 -0.13
C CYS A 10 -41.44 20.86 -0.27
N ILE A 11 -42.30 19.85 -0.40
CA ILE A 11 -43.77 19.99 -0.53
C ILE A 11 -44.53 19.80 0.81
N GLY A 12 -43.82 19.57 1.92
CA GLY A 12 -44.39 19.41 3.24
C GLY A 12 -45.17 18.10 3.47
N CYS A 13 -44.80 17.02 2.79
CA CYS A 13 -45.50 15.73 2.85
C CYS A 13 -45.28 14.92 4.13
N GLU A 14 -44.38 15.34 5.01
CA GLU A 14 -44.02 14.73 6.32
C GLU A 14 -43.47 13.30 6.26
N SER A 15 -43.30 12.66 5.10
CA SER A 15 -42.77 11.29 4.98
C SER A 15 -41.41 11.11 5.66
N CYS A 16 -40.56 12.12 5.58
CA CYS A 16 -39.20 12.09 6.16
C CYS A 16 -39.17 12.11 7.70
N THR A 17 -40.24 12.70 8.36
CA THR A 17 -40.31 12.75 9.82
C THR A 17 -40.57 11.37 10.42
N MET A 18 -41.35 10.54 9.72
CA MET A 18 -41.75 9.21 10.19
C MET A 18 -40.60 8.18 10.14
N VAL A 19 -39.61 8.39 9.27
CA VAL A 19 -38.49 7.45 9.08
C VAL A 19 -37.22 7.85 9.81
N CYS A 20 -37.25 9.00 10.49
CA CYS A 20 -36.06 9.45 11.23
C CYS A 20 -35.91 8.69 12.56
N PRO A 21 -34.90 7.82 12.72
CA PRO A 21 -34.77 6.98 13.92
C PRO A 21 -34.42 7.75 15.18
N VAL A 22 -33.95 9.00 15.05
CA VAL A 22 -33.56 9.86 16.18
C VAL A 22 -34.46 11.08 16.32
N GLY A 23 -35.52 11.20 15.53
CA GLY A 23 -36.46 12.32 15.60
C GLY A 23 -35.86 13.69 15.26
N ALA A 24 -34.76 13.74 14.52
CA ALA A 24 -34.08 14.97 14.17
C ALA A 24 -34.77 15.82 13.09
N ILE A 25 -36.00 15.48 12.66
CA ILE A 25 -36.73 16.19 11.61
C ILE A 25 -38.05 16.74 12.18
N SER A 26 -38.21 18.05 12.07
CA SER A 26 -39.43 18.75 12.47
C SER A 26 -40.04 19.52 11.29
N MET A 27 -41.33 19.88 11.40
CA MET A 27 -42.01 20.74 10.41
C MET A 27 -42.02 22.19 10.90
N VAL A 28 -41.47 23.08 10.09
CA VAL A 28 -41.46 24.52 10.36
C VAL A 28 -42.02 25.25 9.14
N ASP A 29 -43.07 26.03 9.31
CA ASP A 29 -43.79 26.75 8.24
C ASP A 29 -44.23 25.83 7.08
N GLY A 30 -44.69 24.61 7.42
CA GLY A 30 -45.15 23.62 6.43
C GLY A 30 -44.03 22.95 5.62
N LYS A 31 -42.77 23.10 6.00
CA LYS A 31 -41.61 22.50 5.36
C LYS A 31 -40.76 21.73 6.40
N ALA A 32 -40.15 20.65 5.97
CA ALA A 32 -39.24 19.88 6.83
C ALA A 32 -37.97 20.69 7.16
N MET A 33 -37.51 20.55 8.40
CA MET A 33 -36.24 21.09 8.90
C MET A 33 -35.51 19.99 9.66
N ILE A 34 -34.23 19.81 9.38
CA ILE A 34 -33.39 18.82 10.04
C ILE A 34 -32.50 19.54 11.06
N ASP A 35 -32.53 19.06 12.31
CA ASP A 35 -31.62 19.50 13.34
C ASP A 35 -30.23 18.81 13.12
N GLY A 36 -29.24 19.60 12.75
CA GLY A 36 -27.90 19.10 12.46
C GLY A 36 -27.17 18.50 13.66
N GLU A 37 -27.52 18.92 14.90
CA GLU A 37 -26.90 18.39 16.12
C GLU A 37 -27.48 17.00 16.50
N GLN A 38 -28.74 16.74 16.16
CA GLN A 38 -29.40 15.47 16.41
C GLN A 38 -29.26 14.49 15.24
N CYS A 39 -28.96 14.97 14.03
CA CYS A 39 -28.91 14.15 12.82
C CYS A 39 -27.67 13.24 12.81
N ILE A 40 -27.88 11.92 12.83
CA ILE A 40 -26.82 10.92 12.74
C ILE A 40 -26.40 10.57 11.30
N SER A 41 -26.85 11.32 10.30
CA SER A 41 -26.49 11.16 8.87
C SER A 41 -26.77 9.78 8.28
N CYS A 42 -27.76 9.07 8.76
CA CYS A 42 -28.10 7.70 8.31
C CYS A 42 -28.70 7.64 6.91
N GLY A 43 -29.13 8.74 6.32
CA GLY A 43 -29.69 8.82 4.96
C GLY A 43 -31.12 8.26 4.79
N ALA A 44 -31.76 7.71 5.81
CA ALA A 44 -33.10 7.12 5.71
C ALA A 44 -34.14 8.06 5.10
N CYS A 45 -34.10 9.35 5.44
CA CYS A 45 -35.03 10.37 4.94
C CYS A 45 -34.82 10.72 3.45
N VAL A 46 -33.67 10.43 2.86
CA VAL A 46 -33.38 10.76 1.46
C VAL A 46 -34.22 9.90 0.52
N GLY A 47 -34.27 8.59 0.76
CA GLY A 47 -35.01 7.64 -0.07
C GLY A 47 -36.53 7.80 0.03
N GLU A 48 -37.05 8.41 1.13
CA GLU A 48 -38.47 8.60 1.37
C GLU A 48 -39.01 9.97 0.88
N CYS A 49 -38.12 10.82 0.37
CA CYS A 49 -38.52 12.12 -0.14
C CYS A 49 -38.98 12.05 -1.61
N PRO A 50 -40.27 12.14 -1.92
CA PRO A 50 -40.80 11.95 -3.27
C PRO A 50 -40.37 13.05 -4.26
N VAL A 51 -39.84 14.17 -3.75
CA VAL A 51 -39.39 15.31 -4.55
C VAL A 51 -37.88 15.55 -4.44
N GLU A 52 -37.16 14.57 -3.89
CA GLU A 52 -35.70 14.62 -3.73
C GLU A 52 -35.18 15.94 -3.11
N ALA A 53 -35.95 16.48 -2.13
CA ALA A 53 -35.61 17.71 -1.45
C ALA A 53 -34.59 17.54 -0.32
N ILE A 54 -34.14 16.31 -0.01
CA ILE A 54 -33.21 16.03 1.08
C ILE A 54 -31.89 15.48 0.50
N ALA A 55 -30.81 16.16 0.81
CA ALA A 55 -29.46 15.75 0.42
C ALA A 55 -28.51 15.86 1.62
N PRO A 56 -27.36 15.17 1.59
CA PRO A 56 -26.29 15.48 2.52
C PRO A 56 -25.98 16.97 2.46
N GLU A 57 -25.81 17.60 3.63
CA GLU A 57 -25.32 18.97 3.65
C GLU A 57 -23.98 18.96 2.95
N ALA A 58 -23.92 19.54 1.74
CA ALA A 58 -22.67 19.76 1.09
C ALA A 58 -21.87 20.62 2.08
N THR A 59 -20.82 20.04 2.67
CA THR A 59 -19.78 20.88 3.27
C THR A 59 -19.54 21.96 2.24
N ALA A 60 -19.66 23.23 2.65
CA ALA A 60 -19.26 24.34 1.79
C ALA A 60 -17.99 23.86 1.10
N LYS A 61 -17.98 23.74 -0.25
CA LYS A 61 -16.81 23.30 -0.99
C LYS A 61 -15.70 24.13 -0.39
N ALA A 62 -14.84 23.50 0.42
CA ALA A 62 -13.64 24.17 0.88
C ALA A 62 -13.10 24.70 -0.43
N GLU A 63 -12.94 26.00 -0.55
CA GLU A 63 -12.53 26.66 -1.79
C GLU A 63 -11.46 25.76 -2.38
N VAL A 64 -11.74 25.19 -3.57
CA VAL A 64 -10.85 24.23 -4.21
C VAL A 64 -9.53 24.95 -4.27
N ALA A 65 -8.66 24.62 -3.33
CA ALA A 65 -7.36 25.24 -3.22
C ALA A 65 -6.74 25.03 -4.57
N ASN A 66 -6.45 26.12 -5.27
CA ASN A 66 -5.92 26.19 -6.61
C ASN A 66 -5.21 24.89 -7.01
N ASN A 67 -5.71 24.24 -8.05
CA ASN A 67 -5.24 22.96 -8.57
C ASN A 67 -3.82 23.06 -9.21
N GLU A 68 -3.03 24.05 -8.81
CA GLU A 68 -1.71 24.42 -9.34
C GLU A 68 -0.54 23.70 -8.65
N GLY A 69 -0.79 22.57 -8.00
CA GLY A 69 0.29 21.73 -7.48
C GLY A 69 1.23 21.30 -8.61
N LYS A 70 2.53 21.47 -8.41
CA LYS A 70 3.59 21.04 -9.34
C LYS A 70 4.50 20.04 -8.66
N ASP A 71 5.17 19.25 -9.48
CA ASP A 71 6.16 18.27 -9.07
C ASP A 71 5.54 17.01 -8.44
N MET A 72 6.13 15.89 -8.79
CA MET A 72 5.76 14.56 -8.26
C MET A 72 6.77 14.16 -7.19
N TRP A 73 6.29 13.92 -6.00
CA TRP A 73 7.15 13.59 -4.87
C TRP A 73 7.10 12.11 -4.52
N VAL A 74 8.25 11.56 -4.20
CA VAL A 74 8.43 10.25 -3.59
C VAL A 74 8.87 10.45 -2.15
N ILE A 75 8.05 10.02 -1.20
CA ILE A 75 8.43 10.00 0.22
C ILE A 75 9.27 8.74 0.44
N CYS A 76 10.56 8.94 0.73
CA CYS A 76 11.50 7.85 0.89
C CYS A 76 11.48 7.30 2.31
N GLU A 77 11.33 5.99 2.43
CA GLU A 77 11.49 5.25 3.67
C GLU A 77 12.95 4.79 3.81
N LEU A 78 13.50 4.95 5.00
CA LEU A 78 14.92 4.64 5.28
C LEU A 78 15.05 3.36 6.13
N ASP A 79 16.02 2.53 5.80
CA ASP A 79 16.55 1.48 6.68
C ASP A 79 17.98 1.85 7.05
N LYS A 80 18.18 2.23 8.30
CA LYS A 80 19.46 2.77 8.82
C LYS A 80 19.87 4.03 8.04
N ASN A 81 20.91 3.91 7.21
CA ASN A 81 21.52 5.04 6.50
C ASN A 81 21.30 4.97 4.97
N ASP A 82 20.32 4.20 4.50
CA ASP A 82 19.98 4.14 3.08
C ASP A 82 18.47 4.09 2.88
N ALA A 83 18.02 4.47 1.69
CA ALA A 83 16.61 4.33 1.32
C ALA A 83 16.31 2.87 0.95
N LEU A 84 15.10 2.42 1.26
CA LEU A 84 14.65 1.10 0.85
C LEU A 84 14.68 0.97 -0.69
N PRO A 85 14.96 -0.22 -1.24
CA PRO A 85 14.98 -0.46 -2.68
C PRO A 85 13.72 0.06 -3.42
N VAL A 86 12.56 -0.09 -2.81
CA VAL A 86 11.29 0.42 -3.38
C VAL A 86 11.30 1.93 -3.61
N CYS A 87 12.04 2.71 -2.84
CA CYS A 87 12.12 4.16 -3.05
C CYS A 87 12.83 4.49 -4.38
N TYR A 88 13.86 3.74 -4.73
CA TYR A 88 14.54 3.87 -6.02
C TYR A 88 13.65 3.46 -7.19
N GLU A 89 12.84 2.41 -7.02
CA GLU A 89 11.81 2.00 -7.99
C GLU A 89 10.80 3.13 -8.22
N LEU A 90 10.31 3.74 -7.14
CA LEU A 90 9.32 4.82 -7.20
C LEU A 90 9.90 6.10 -7.81
N ILE A 91 11.18 6.44 -7.52
CA ILE A 91 11.86 7.58 -8.16
C ILE A 91 11.94 7.35 -9.67
N GLY A 92 12.30 6.14 -10.12
CA GLY A 92 12.31 5.79 -11.53
C GLY A 92 10.95 5.96 -12.20
N ALA A 93 9.88 5.46 -11.56
CA ALA A 93 8.51 5.61 -12.04
C ALA A 93 8.08 7.09 -12.06
N ALA A 94 8.27 7.81 -10.94
CA ALA A 94 7.91 9.22 -10.80
C ALA A 94 8.64 10.11 -11.83
N ASN A 95 9.91 9.82 -12.14
CA ASN A 95 10.66 10.53 -13.18
C ASN A 95 10.00 10.39 -14.57
N GLY A 96 9.55 9.17 -14.91
CA GLY A 96 8.84 8.95 -16.16
C GLY A 96 7.50 9.67 -16.23
N LEU A 97 6.73 9.65 -15.13
CA LEU A 97 5.42 10.29 -15.00
C LEU A 97 5.54 11.82 -14.98
N ALA A 98 6.50 12.37 -14.23
CA ALA A 98 6.77 13.79 -14.16
C ALA A 98 7.11 14.38 -15.55
N LYS A 99 7.94 13.68 -16.33
CA LYS A 99 8.24 14.08 -17.70
C LYS A 99 6.99 14.14 -18.59
N LYS A 100 6.06 13.17 -18.46
CA LYS A 100 4.79 13.18 -19.18
C LYS A 100 3.90 14.37 -18.77
N ALA A 101 3.88 14.69 -17.47
CA ALA A 101 3.11 15.80 -16.92
C ALA A 101 3.72 17.19 -17.22
N GLY A 102 5.03 17.25 -17.50
CA GLY A 102 5.81 18.49 -17.61
C GLY A 102 6.22 19.06 -16.24
N ASP A 103 6.38 18.19 -15.24
CA ASP A 103 6.75 18.45 -13.86
C ASP A 103 8.15 17.89 -13.55
N HIS A 104 8.65 18.11 -12.31
CA HIS A 104 9.89 17.50 -11.81
C HIS A 104 9.58 16.29 -10.92
N CYS A 105 10.50 15.34 -10.92
CA CYS A 105 10.53 14.26 -9.95
C CYS A 105 11.31 14.70 -8.70
N CYS A 106 10.69 14.67 -7.53
CA CYS A 106 11.32 15.06 -6.29
C CYS A 106 11.35 13.89 -5.30
N ALA A 107 12.47 13.70 -4.61
CA ALA A 107 12.57 12.80 -3.47
C ALA A 107 12.44 13.59 -2.17
N VAL A 108 11.76 13.03 -1.17
CA VAL A 108 11.68 13.58 0.18
C VAL A 108 12.34 12.59 1.13
N ILE A 109 13.37 13.05 1.83
CA ILE A 109 14.16 12.28 2.79
C ILE A 109 13.89 12.84 4.18
N ILE A 110 13.47 11.99 5.10
CA ILE A 110 13.26 12.33 6.52
C ILE A 110 14.10 11.37 7.35
N GLY A 111 15.02 11.87 8.15
CA GLY A 111 15.88 11.03 8.96
C GLY A 111 16.86 11.79 9.80
N LYS A 112 17.85 11.08 10.33
CA LYS A 112 18.98 11.67 11.05
C LYS A 112 20.29 11.33 10.32
N ASP A 113 21.18 12.32 10.19
CA ASP A 113 22.50 12.15 9.55
C ASP A 113 22.38 11.65 8.10
N VAL A 114 21.47 12.23 7.31
CA VAL A 114 21.10 11.77 5.95
C VAL A 114 21.84 12.49 4.83
N ALA A 115 22.93 13.17 5.13
CA ALA A 115 23.67 14.04 4.20
C ALA A 115 24.15 13.38 2.89
N GLU A 116 24.37 12.05 2.89
CA GLU A 116 24.86 11.33 1.70
C GLU A 116 23.73 10.85 0.77
N LEU A 117 22.48 10.81 1.25
CA LEU A 117 21.35 10.27 0.49
C LEU A 117 20.93 11.13 -0.71
N PRO A 118 20.94 12.48 -0.65
CA PRO A 118 20.51 13.30 -1.78
C PRO A 118 21.22 12.97 -3.09
N ALA A 119 22.54 12.76 -3.04
CA ALA A 119 23.30 12.40 -4.24
C ALA A 119 22.84 11.06 -4.85
N LYS A 120 22.49 10.07 -4.01
CA LYS A 120 21.96 8.78 -4.47
C LYS A 120 20.59 8.94 -5.12
N MET A 121 19.70 9.77 -4.54
CA MET A 121 18.37 10.03 -5.10
C MET A 121 18.45 10.74 -6.46
N ILE A 122 19.36 11.70 -6.60
CA ILE A 122 19.59 12.42 -7.86
C ILE A 122 20.13 11.43 -8.91
N ALA A 123 21.10 10.61 -8.56
CA ALA A 123 21.63 9.59 -9.46
C ALA A 123 20.55 8.58 -9.90
N ALA A 124 19.58 8.27 -9.02
CA ALA A 124 18.45 7.39 -9.29
C ALA A 124 17.34 8.03 -10.15
N GLY A 125 17.39 9.34 -10.40
CA GLY A 125 16.44 10.00 -11.29
C GLY A 125 15.67 11.19 -10.69
N ALA A 126 15.89 11.55 -9.42
CA ALA A 126 15.27 12.75 -8.85
C ALA A 126 15.91 14.02 -9.45
N ASP A 127 15.07 15.03 -9.72
CA ASP A 127 15.51 16.36 -10.17
C ASP A 127 15.75 17.28 -8.96
N LYS A 128 14.98 17.06 -7.87
CA LYS A 128 15.11 17.79 -6.61
C LYS A 128 15.02 16.81 -5.44
N VAL A 129 15.70 17.14 -4.35
CA VAL A 129 15.63 16.37 -3.10
C VAL A 129 15.35 17.30 -1.93
N TYR A 130 14.23 17.09 -1.26
CA TYR A 130 13.91 17.75 0.01
C TYR A 130 14.49 16.93 1.15
N VAL A 131 15.21 17.58 2.04
CA VAL A 131 15.88 16.93 3.18
C VAL A 131 15.37 17.51 4.48
N ILE A 132 14.81 16.64 5.31
CA ILE A 132 14.42 16.94 6.68
C ILE A 132 15.34 16.11 7.58
N ASP A 133 16.40 16.74 8.10
CA ASP A 133 17.39 16.10 8.97
C ASP A 133 17.20 16.57 10.41
N GLY A 134 17.09 15.62 11.33
CA GLY A 134 16.93 15.95 12.74
C GLY A 134 16.98 14.74 13.66
N ALA A 135 17.48 14.94 14.88
CA ALA A 135 17.62 13.89 15.89
C ALA A 135 16.27 13.20 16.24
N GLN A 136 15.16 13.92 16.15
CA GLN A 136 13.81 13.40 16.40
C GLN A 136 13.35 12.40 15.34
N TYR A 137 14.00 12.33 14.19
CA TYR A 137 13.71 11.40 13.08
C TYR A 137 14.66 10.20 13.04
N THR A 138 15.39 9.92 14.13
CA THR A 138 16.25 8.72 14.24
C THR A 138 15.46 7.43 14.04
N ASP A 139 14.23 7.43 14.53
CA ASP A 139 13.28 6.34 14.40
C ASP A 139 11.98 6.84 13.77
N TYR A 140 11.25 5.92 13.11
CA TYR A 140 9.96 6.26 12.56
C TYR A 140 8.94 6.54 13.66
N HIS A 141 8.34 7.71 13.62
CA HIS A 141 7.21 8.12 14.45
C HIS A 141 6.14 8.73 13.56
N THR A 142 5.02 8.06 13.42
CA THR A 142 3.98 8.43 12.45
C THR A 142 3.47 9.86 12.63
N GLU A 143 3.36 10.37 13.87
CA GLU A 143 2.90 11.73 14.14
C GLU A 143 3.92 12.78 13.70
N LEU A 144 5.21 12.58 14.00
CA LEU A 144 6.28 13.50 13.61
C LEU A 144 6.48 13.52 12.10
N TYR A 145 6.48 12.33 11.46
CA TYR A 145 6.62 12.22 10.01
C TYR A 145 5.43 12.82 9.27
N THR A 146 4.19 12.58 9.77
CA THR A 146 2.99 13.20 9.19
C THR A 146 3.06 14.73 9.24
N GLU A 147 3.43 15.29 10.39
CA GLU A 147 3.54 16.74 10.56
C GLU A 147 4.62 17.32 9.64
N ALA A 148 5.80 16.69 9.57
CA ALA A 148 6.90 17.14 8.74
C ALA A 148 6.52 17.15 7.24
N VAL A 149 5.89 16.06 6.76
CA VAL A 149 5.44 15.99 5.36
C VAL A 149 4.34 17.00 5.07
N CYS A 150 3.35 17.16 5.97
CA CYS A 150 2.27 18.12 5.76
C CYS A 150 2.79 19.57 5.68
N GLN A 151 3.70 19.95 6.56
CA GLN A 151 4.33 21.30 6.49
C GLN A 151 5.12 21.51 5.21
N LEU A 152 5.85 20.47 4.74
CA LEU A 152 6.56 20.53 3.48
C LEU A 152 5.59 20.69 2.30
N VAL A 153 4.47 19.94 2.31
CA VAL A 153 3.41 20.04 1.30
C VAL A 153 2.76 21.42 1.31
N GLU A 154 2.48 21.98 2.49
CA GLU A 154 1.94 23.35 2.64
C GLU A 154 2.87 24.39 2.01
N ALA A 155 4.20 24.23 2.17
CA ALA A 155 5.19 25.15 1.67
C ALA A 155 5.42 25.08 0.15
N TYR A 156 5.42 23.88 -0.43
CA TYR A 156 5.85 23.66 -1.81
C TYR A 156 4.77 23.14 -2.76
N LYS A 157 3.61 22.72 -2.25
CA LYS A 157 2.40 22.36 -3.00
C LYS A 157 2.64 21.36 -4.16
N PRO A 158 3.05 20.11 -3.88
CA PRO A 158 3.24 19.10 -4.92
C PRO A 158 1.93 18.74 -5.63
N SER A 159 2.03 18.28 -6.87
CA SER A 159 0.89 17.74 -7.64
C SER A 159 0.50 16.33 -7.15
N ALA A 160 1.49 15.53 -6.79
CA ALA A 160 1.29 14.17 -6.33
C ALA A 160 2.31 13.70 -5.30
N LEU A 161 1.89 12.78 -4.42
CA LEU A 161 2.74 12.08 -3.47
C LEU A 161 2.67 10.58 -3.72
N MET A 162 3.81 9.95 -3.93
CA MET A 162 4.00 8.50 -3.99
C MET A 162 4.70 8.02 -2.74
N LEU A 163 4.13 7.01 -2.08
CA LEU A 163 4.73 6.36 -0.92
C LEU A 163 4.89 4.87 -1.18
N PRO A 164 5.89 4.19 -0.61
CA PRO A 164 5.96 2.74 -0.69
C PRO A 164 4.81 2.09 0.10
N ALA A 165 4.24 1.00 -0.40
CA ALA A 165 3.22 0.23 0.31
C ALA A 165 3.85 -0.77 1.29
N THR A 166 4.81 -0.30 2.09
CA THR A 166 5.44 -0.97 3.22
C THR A 166 4.58 -0.88 4.47
N ILE A 167 5.06 -1.38 5.60
CA ILE A 167 4.36 -1.23 6.89
C ILE A 167 4.25 0.25 7.26
N ASP A 168 5.38 0.97 7.23
CA ASP A 168 5.43 2.39 7.62
C ASP A 168 4.72 3.28 6.60
N GLY A 169 4.87 3.01 5.29
CA GLY A 169 4.17 3.77 4.26
C GLY A 169 2.65 3.60 4.28
N ARG A 170 2.16 2.41 4.64
CA ARG A 170 0.71 2.14 4.83
C ARG A 170 0.15 2.79 6.10
N ASP A 171 0.98 3.04 7.11
CA ASP A 171 0.60 3.80 8.29
C ASP A 171 0.63 5.32 8.02
N LEU A 172 1.69 5.79 7.36
CA LEU A 172 1.93 7.22 7.13
C LEU A 172 0.97 7.84 6.10
N ALA A 173 0.78 7.19 4.94
CA ALA A 173 0.04 7.78 3.82
C ALA A 173 -1.40 8.15 4.16
N PRO A 174 -2.22 7.33 4.83
CA PRO A 174 -3.60 7.71 5.16
C PRO A 174 -3.66 8.85 6.17
N ARG A 175 -2.68 8.98 7.06
CA ARG A 175 -2.61 10.11 8.00
C ARG A 175 -2.31 11.42 7.29
N ILE A 176 -1.36 11.42 6.35
CA ILE A 176 -1.07 12.58 5.50
C ILE A 176 -2.33 12.96 4.70
N ALA A 177 -2.96 11.99 4.02
CA ALA A 177 -4.14 12.24 3.20
C ALA A 177 -5.29 12.84 4.02
N ALA A 178 -5.55 12.30 5.22
CA ALA A 178 -6.57 12.81 6.13
C ALA A 178 -6.26 14.24 6.61
N ARG A 179 -4.98 14.54 6.92
CA ARG A 179 -4.55 15.86 7.38
C ARG A 179 -4.64 16.91 6.27
N LEU A 180 -4.32 16.53 5.04
CA LEU A 180 -4.38 17.39 3.86
C LEU A 180 -5.76 17.43 3.20
N HIS A 181 -6.74 16.69 3.73
CA HIS A 181 -8.09 16.56 3.17
C HIS A 181 -8.10 16.15 1.70
N THR A 182 -7.24 15.18 1.31
CA THR A 182 -7.14 14.68 -0.06
C THR A 182 -7.41 13.17 -0.14
N GLY A 183 -7.59 12.66 -1.37
CA GLY A 183 -7.78 11.25 -1.63
C GLY A 183 -6.49 10.45 -1.59
N LEU A 184 -6.60 9.16 -1.22
CA LEU A 184 -5.49 8.21 -1.25
C LEU A 184 -5.90 6.91 -1.95
N CYS A 185 -5.17 6.51 -2.99
CA CYS A 185 -5.28 5.16 -3.55
C CYS A 185 -4.19 4.26 -2.93
N ALA A 186 -4.60 3.26 -2.17
CA ALA A 186 -3.66 2.38 -1.48
C ALA A 186 -3.36 1.12 -2.28
N ASP A 187 -2.12 0.63 -2.17
CA ASP A 187 -1.69 -0.69 -2.65
C ASP A 187 -1.70 -0.83 -4.18
N CYS A 188 -1.26 0.23 -4.88
CA CYS A 188 -1.25 0.33 -6.33
C CYS A 188 -0.23 -0.63 -6.96
N THR A 189 -0.59 -1.15 -8.13
CA THR A 189 0.26 -2.02 -8.96
C THR A 189 0.53 -1.44 -10.35
N ALA A 190 -0.08 -0.31 -10.69
CA ALA A 190 0.28 0.50 -11.85
C ALA A 190 -0.08 1.96 -11.59
N VAL A 191 0.67 2.86 -12.21
CA VAL A 191 0.44 4.32 -12.15
C VAL A 191 0.70 4.89 -13.53
N ASP A 192 -0.17 5.77 -14.01
CA ASP A 192 0.00 6.50 -15.26
C ASP A 192 -0.52 7.94 -15.13
N ILE A 193 -0.33 8.74 -16.19
CA ILE A 193 -0.83 10.11 -16.30
C ILE A 193 -1.90 10.15 -17.37
N THR A 194 -3.06 10.73 -17.04
CA THR A 194 -4.15 10.98 -17.99
C THR A 194 -3.83 12.19 -18.88
N ASP A 195 -4.60 12.35 -19.96
CA ASP A 195 -4.48 13.53 -20.85
C ASP A 195 -4.72 14.86 -20.10
N ASP A 196 -5.53 14.84 -19.05
CA ASP A 196 -5.79 15.97 -18.16
C ASP A 196 -4.71 16.18 -17.07
N LYS A 197 -3.58 15.47 -17.19
CA LYS A 197 -2.45 15.50 -16.24
C LYS A 197 -2.82 15.01 -14.81
N LEU A 198 -3.85 14.19 -14.68
CA LEU A 198 -4.17 13.54 -13.44
C LEU A 198 -3.38 12.24 -13.30
N VAL A 199 -3.01 11.89 -12.07
CA VAL A 199 -2.38 10.60 -11.79
C VAL A 199 -3.45 9.52 -11.72
N ALA A 200 -3.36 8.55 -12.61
CA ALA A 200 -4.22 7.38 -12.67
C ALA A 200 -3.60 6.24 -11.83
N TRP A 201 -4.14 6.04 -10.65
CA TRP A 201 -3.70 5.01 -9.71
C TRP A 201 -4.46 3.72 -9.94
N THR A 202 -3.79 2.65 -10.34
CA THR A 202 -4.44 1.34 -10.56
C THR A 202 -4.08 0.36 -9.45
N ARG A 203 -5.10 -0.23 -8.86
CA ARG A 203 -4.95 -1.23 -7.79
C ARG A 203 -5.81 -2.47 -8.04
N PRO A 204 -5.39 -3.65 -7.55
CA PRO A 204 -6.27 -4.81 -7.51
C PRO A 204 -7.44 -4.57 -6.56
N ALA A 205 -8.63 -4.98 -6.97
CA ALA A 205 -9.85 -4.96 -6.18
C ALA A 205 -10.48 -6.37 -6.14
N LEU A 206 -11.41 -6.58 -5.22
CA LEU A 206 -12.19 -7.82 -5.09
C LEU A 206 -11.32 -9.11 -5.19
N GLY A 207 -10.24 -9.16 -4.41
CA GLY A 207 -9.36 -10.31 -4.36
C GLY A 207 -8.36 -10.43 -5.53
N GLY A 208 -8.19 -9.38 -6.34
CA GLY A 208 -7.21 -9.33 -7.41
C GLY A 208 -7.72 -9.75 -8.79
N ASN A 209 -9.02 -10.06 -8.91
CA ASN A 209 -9.64 -10.43 -10.20
C ASN A 209 -10.08 -9.22 -11.03
N ILE A 210 -10.16 -8.05 -10.40
CA ILE A 210 -10.55 -6.79 -11.03
C ILE A 210 -9.50 -5.75 -10.67
N TYR A 211 -9.20 -4.88 -11.60
CA TYR A 211 -8.36 -3.69 -11.37
C TYR A 211 -9.25 -2.44 -11.37
N ALA A 212 -9.07 -1.60 -10.37
CA ALA A 212 -9.71 -0.29 -10.29
C ALA A 212 -8.67 0.78 -10.55
N THR A 213 -8.93 1.64 -11.53
CA THR A 213 -8.14 2.84 -11.78
C THR A 213 -8.87 4.04 -11.19
N ILE A 214 -8.19 4.76 -10.31
CA ILE A 214 -8.73 5.84 -9.48
C ILE A 214 -7.96 7.11 -9.77
N VAL A 215 -8.65 8.21 -9.92
CA VAL A 215 -8.08 9.56 -10.03
C VAL A 215 -8.61 10.45 -8.91
N CYS A 216 -7.85 11.46 -8.53
CA CYS A 216 -8.27 12.50 -7.60
C CYS A 216 -8.24 13.84 -8.35
N ASP A 217 -9.38 14.26 -8.85
CA ASP A 217 -9.53 15.44 -9.72
C ASP A 217 -9.70 16.75 -8.95
N GLU A 218 -10.31 16.71 -7.75
CA GLU A 218 -10.68 17.91 -6.99
C GLU A 218 -9.59 18.36 -5.99
N HIS A 219 -8.74 17.46 -5.48
CA HIS A 219 -7.82 17.76 -4.38
C HIS A 219 -6.36 17.50 -4.74
N ARG A 220 -5.45 18.24 -4.09
CA ARG A 220 -4.00 18.09 -4.20
C ARG A 220 -3.36 17.98 -2.79
N PRO A 221 -2.25 17.25 -2.69
CA PRO A 221 -1.65 16.38 -3.70
C PRO A 221 -2.52 15.14 -4.00
N GLN A 222 -2.40 14.60 -5.21
CA GLN A 222 -2.93 13.28 -5.53
C GLN A 222 -2.05 12.22 -4.86
N MET A 223 -2.61 11.29 -4.09
CA MET A 223 -1.78 10.39 -3.29
C MET A 223 -1.99 8.92 -3.62
N GLY A 224 -0.89 8.17 -3.61
CA GLY A 224 -0.94 6.73 -3.74
C GLY A 224 0.18 6.01 -3.00
N THR A 225 -0.12 4.82 -2.45
CA THR A 225 0.92 3.89 -2.03
C THR A 225 1.09 2.81 -3.10
N VAL A 226 2.34 2.46 -3.40
CA VAL A 226 2.69 1.54 -4.48
C VAL A 226 3.44 0.33 -3.90
N ARG A 227 3.07 -0.86 -4.34
CA ARG A 227 3.73 -2.10 -3.90
C ARG A 227 5.19 -2.12 -4.30
N PRO A 228 6.09 -2.64 -3.45
CA PRO A 228 7.45 -2.96 -3.86
C PRO A 228 7.49 -3.93 -5.06
N LYS A 229 8.52 -3.82 -5.87
CA LYS A 229 8.78 -4.67 -7.05
C LYS A 229 7.75 -4.56 -8.18
N VAL A 230 6.96 -3.49 -8.20
CA VAL A 230 6.04 -3.15 -9.30
C VAL A 230 6.77 -2.43 -10.42
N PHE A 231 7.69 -1.57 -10.05
CA PHE A 231 8.51 -0.82 -11.01
C PHE A 231 9.97 -1.25 -10.93
N LYS A 232 10.71 -1.04 -12.02
CA LYS A 232 12.16 -1.20 -12.03
C LYS A 232 12.81 0.12 -11.67
N SER A 233 13.86 0.08 -10.85
CA SER A 233 14.71 1.24 -10.64
C SER A 233 15.44 1.61 -11.93
N LEU A 234 15.76 2.88 -12.09
CA LEU A 234 16.67 3.31 -13.14
C LEU A 234 18.10 2.90 -12.76
N GLU A 235 18.94 2.66 -13.79
CA GLU A 235 20.39 2.54 -13.55
C GLU A 235 20.91 3.87 -13.01
N PRO A 236 21.63 3.87 -11.87
CA PRO A 236 22.14 5.11 -11.28
C PRO A 236 23.11 5.82 -12.20
N ASP A 237 22.85 7.10 -12.47
CA ASP A 237 23.71 7.97 -13.26
C ASP A 237 24.39 9.01 -12.36
N ALA A 238 25.66 8.76 -12.01
CA ALA A 238 26.43 9.65 -11.18
C ALA A 238 26.76 11.02 -11.83
N SER A 239 26.50 11.19 -13.11
CA SER A 239 26.69 12.48 -13.81
C SER A 239 25.48 13.42 -13.66
N ARG A 240 24.35 12.93 -13.17
CA ARG A 240 23.16 13.76 -12.96
C ARG A 240 23.40 14.80 -11.89
N THR A 241 22.87 15.99 -12.15
CA THR A 241 22.82 17.09 -11.18
C THR A 241 21.38 17.38 -10.81
N GLY A 242 21.13 17.81 -9.59
CA GLY A 242 19.82 18.14 -9.08
C GLY A 242 19.89 19.14 -7.95
N GLU A 243 18.76 19.66 -7.54
CA GLU A 243 18.66 20.64 -6.45
C GLU A 243 18.44 19.92 -5.11
N VAL A 244 19.18 20.32 -4.07
CA VAL A 244 19.00 19.82 -2.70
C VAL A 244 18.48 20.94 -1.84
N ILE A 245 17.31 20.75 -1.24
CA ILE A 245 16.58 21.74 -0.46
C ILE A 245 16.45 21.23 0.97
N ALA A 246 17.15 21.87 1.90
CA ALA A 246 16.96 21.60 3.31
C ALA A 246 15.68 22.26 3.82
N PHE A 247 14.86 21.49 4.55
CA PHE A 247 13.64 21.98 5.18
C PHE A 247 13.61 21.63 6.65
N THR A 248 13.30 22.59 7.49
CA THR A 248 13.17 22.39 8.94
C THR A 248 11.72 22.63 9.34
N PRO A 249 10.95 21.57 9.64
CA PRO A 249 9.60 21.73 10.15
C PRO A 249 9.59 22.45 11.51
N VAL A 250 8.54 23.22 11.74
CA VAL A 250 8.30 23.83 13.05
C VAL A 250 7.71 22.78 13.99
N ASP A 251 8.18 22.68 15.20
CA ASP A 251 7.65 21.76 16.21
C ASP A 251 6.22 22.17 16.60
N ARG A 252 5.24 21.48 16.04
CA ARG A 252 3.80 21.66 16.32
C ARG A 252 3.19 20.47 17.07
N VAL A 253 3.90 19.35 17.12
CA VAL A 253 3.40 18.10 17.66
C VAL A 253 4.39 17.54 18.66
N GLU A 254 3.92 17.27 19.87
CA GLU A 254 4.69 16.54 20.87
C GLU A 254 4.68 15.04 20.54
N ASN A 255 5.87 14.41 20.55
CA ASN A 255 5.96 12.98 20.41
C ASN A 255 5.44 12.28 21.68
N LYS A 256 4.31 11.57 21.55
CA LYS A 256 3.65 10.89 22.67
C LYS A 256 4.10 9.46 22.86
N VAL A 257 4.98 8.96 22.00
CA VAL A 257 5.44 7.56 21.97
C VAL A 257 6.95 7.52 22.12
N GLU A 258 7.44 6.77 23.10
CA GLU A 258 8.85 6.51 23.30
C GLU A 258 9.20 5.07 22.90
N ILE A 259 10.21 4.88 22.06
CA ILE A 259 10.72 3.56 21.69
C ILE A 259 11.70 3.10 22.77
N LEU A 260 11.24 2.23 23.68
CA LEU A 260 12.07 1.71 24.76
C LEU A 260 13.12 0.71 24.28
N LYS A 261 12.81 -0.10 23.26
CA LYS A 261 13.70 -1.14 22.76
C LYS A 261 13.29 -1.59 21.35
N LYS A 262 14.28 -1.74 20.46
CA LYS A 262 14.15 -2.46 19.19
C LYS A 262 14.69 -3.88 19.38
N VAL A 263 13.85 -4.88 19.12
CA VAL A 263 14.24 -6.29 19.20
C VAL A 263 14.26 -6.83 17.78
N PRO A 264 15.43 -7.18 17.22
CA PRO A 264 15.48 -7.85 15.92
C PRO A 264 14.67 -9.16 16.01
N ASN A 265 13.90 -9.46 14.98
CA ASN A 265 13.22 -10.75 14.91
C ASN A 265 14.26 -11.88 15.01
N ALA A 266 14.06 -12.78 15.98
CA ALA A 266 14.90 -13.97 16.12
C ALA A 266 14.76 -14.79 14.84
N GLY A 267 15.83 -14.85 14.04
CA GLY A 267 15.80 -15.47 12.71
C GLY A 267 16.49 -14.61 11.65
N SER A 268 17.16 -13.52 12.04
CA SER A 268 17.81 -12.58 11.13
C SER A 268 18.96 -13.16 10.28
N ASN A 269 19.28 -14.45 10.42
CA ASN A 269 20.14 -15.19 9.48
C ASN A 269 19.34 -15.86 8.34
N SER A 270 18.01 -15.78 8.34
CA SER A 270 17.17 -16.24 7.23
C SER A 270 16.93 -15.10 6.25
N ILE A 271 17.01 -15.41 4.98
CA ILE A 271 16.71 -14.47 3.89
C ILE A 271 15.27 -13.97 4.06
N LYS A 272 15.07 -12.66 4.01
CA LYS A 272 13.72 -12.08 4.02
C LYS A 272 12.94 -12.63 2.82
N LEU A 273 11.65 -12.94 2.99
CA LEU A 273 10.84 -13.51 1.90
C LEU A 273 10.81 -12.60 0.67
N GLU A 274 10.84 -11.29 0.88
CA GLU A 274 10.82 -10.30 -0.17
C GLU A 274 12.13 -10.30 -1.01
N ASP A 275 13.24 -10.78 -0.44
CA ASP A 275 14.55 -10.81 -1.08
C ASP A 275 14.92 -12.21 -1.58
N ALA A 276 14.07 -13.20 -1.34
CA ALA A 276 14.29 -14.57 -1.75
C ALA A 276 14.15 -14.74 -3.27
N GLU A 277 15.07 -15.45 -3.90
CA GLU A 277 14.98 -15.86 -5.31
C GLU A 277 14.20 -17.15 -5.50
N VAL A 278 14.21 -17.99 -4.48
CA VAL A 278 13.41 -19.23 -4.46
C VAL A 278 12.62 -19.33 -3.16
N ILE A 279 11.33 -19.57 -3.25
CA ILE A 279 10.47 -19.77 -2.09
C ILE A 279 9.85 -21.16 -2.13
N ALA A 280 10.04 -21.91 -1.05
CA ALA A 280 9.34 -23.15 -0.78
C ALA A 280 8.20 -22.89 0.21
N ALA A 281 6.95 -22.79 -0.29
CA ALA A 281 5.78 -22.46 0.52
C ALA A 281 4.92 -23.66 0.82
N GLY A 282 4.50 -23.80 2.09
CA GLY A 282 3.63 -24.87 2.56
C GLY A 282 2.22 -24.40 2.91
N GLY A 283 1.25 -25.27 2.59
CA GLY A 283 -0.15 -25.14 3.01
C GLY A 283 -0.54 -26.25 3.99
N ARG A 284 -1.84 -26.28 4.38
CA ARG A 284 -2.40 -27.35 5.23
C ARG A 284 -2.24 -28.76 4.62
N GLY A 285 -2.09 -28.85 3.29
CA GLY A 285 -1.82 -30.11 2.60
C GLY A 285 -0.49 -30.76 2.95
N MET A 286 0.43 -30.04 3.64
CA MET A 286 1.64 -30.64 4.22
C MET A 286 1.32 -31.64 5.35
N GLY A 287 0.15 -31.55 5.97
CA GLY A 287 -0.37 -32.49 6.97
C GLY A 287 0.06 -32.15 8.40
N THR A 288 1.34 -32.01 8.67
CA THR A 288 1.88 -31.69 10.00
C THR A 288 2.99 -30.63 9.93
N GLN A 289 3.33 -30.06 11.09
CA GLN A 289 4.40 -29.07 11.20
C GLN A 289 5.76 -29.66 10.83
N GLU A 290 6.05 -30.90 11.22
CA GLU A 290 7.34 -31.56 10.96
C GLU A 290 7.64 -31.71 9.47
N ASN A 291 6.60 -31.78 8.64
CA ASN A 291 6.78 -31.85 7.18
C ASN A 291 7.36 -30.56 6.56
N PHE A 292 7.35 -29.44 7.30
CA PHE A 292 8.00 -28.21 6.86
C PHE A 292 9.51 -28.28 6.85
N ASP A 293 10.13 -29.22 7.57
CA ASP A 293 11.57 -29.49 7.49
C ASP A 293 11.99 -29.85 6.06
N LYS A 294 11.13 -30.52 5.30
CA LYS A 294 11.36 -30.84 3.89
C LYS A 294 11.34 -29.57 3.01
N LEU A 295 10.52 -28.58 3.36
CA LEU A 295 10.54 -27.30 2.66
C LEU A 295 11.81 -26.52 2.98
N ALA A 296 12.28 -26.58 4.22
CA ALA A 296 13.57 -26.00 4.61
C ALA A 296 14.74 -26.66 3.87
N GLU A 297 14.70 -28.00 3.71
CA GLU A 297 15.66 -28.74 2.92
C GLU A 297 15.62 -28.32 1.44
N LEU A 298 14.43 -28.19 0.85
CA LEU A 298 14.28 -27.73 -0.53
C LEU A 298 14.82 -26.31 -0.71
N ALA A 299 14.42 -25.36 0.16
CA ALA A 299 14.89 -23.97 0.11
C ALA A 299 16.41 -23.89 0.29
N GLY A 300 16.97 -24.69 1.19
CA GLY A 300 18.41 -24.75 1.46
C GLY A 300 19.27 -25.23 0.29
N LEU A 301 18.66 -25.78 -0.76
CA LEU A 301 19.39 -26.12 -1.99
C LEU A 301 19.71 -24.88 -2.84
N PHE A 302 19.18 -23.73 -2.52
CA PHE A 302 19.34 -22.48 -3.28
C PHE A 302 20.00 -21.41 -2.40
N GLU A 303 20.90 -20.64 -2.96
CA GLU A 303 21.66 -19.62 -2.22
C GLU A 303 20.76 -18.58 -1.55
N LYS A 304 19.71 -18.15 -2.24
CA LYS A 304 18.68 -17.24 -1.72
C LYS A 304 17.32 -17.93 -1.61
N GLY A 305 17.32 -19.14 -1.02
CA GLY A 305 16.09 -19.88 -0.76
C GLY A 305 15.46 -19.51 0.58
N ALA A 306 14.13 -19.40 0.62
CA ALA A 306 13.38 -19.13 1.84
C ALA A 306 12.16 -20.05 1.98
N VAL A 307 11.70 -20.24 3.21
CA VAL A 307 10.50 -21.01 3.53
C VAL A 307 9.36 -20.09 3.90
N ALA A 308 8.19 -20.35 3.29
CA ALA A 308 6.98 -19.58 3.52
C ALA A 308 5.77 -20.48 3.82
N GLY A 309 4.69 -19.86 4.30
CA GLY A 309 3.45 -20.55 4.56
C GLY A 309 2.21 -19.78 4.11
N SER A 310 1.12 -20.51 3.87
CA SER A 310 -0.18 -19.92 3.69
C SER A 310 -0.75 -19.48 5.05
N ARG A 311 -1.72 -18.54 5.07
CA ARG A 311 -2.39 -18.11 6.29
C ARG A 311 -2.87 -19.28 7.16
N ALA A 312 -3.38 -20.33 6.56
CA ALA A 312 -3.92 -21.47 7.30
C ALA A 312 -2.90 -22.21 8.17
N VAL A 313 -1.60 -22.19 7.82
CA VAL A 313 -0.54 -22.80 8.63
C VAL A 313 0.01 -21.84 9.68
N ILE A 314 -0.11 -20.55 9.43
CA ILE A 314 0.19 -19.51 10.42
C ILE A 314 -0.87 -19.54 11.53
N ASP A 315 -2.16 -19.56 11.16
CA ASP A 315 -3.27 -19.64 12.11
C ASP A 315 -3.22 -20.95 12.93
N ALA A 316 -2.64 -22.03 12.38
CA ALA A 316 -2.39 -23.28 13.08
C ALA A 316 -1.15 -23.25 13.99
N GLY A 317 -0.39 -22.16 14.02
CA GLY A 317 0.83 -22.02 14.84
C GLY A 317 2.05 -22.81 14.32
N TRP A 318 2.01 -23.30 13.06
CA TRP A 318 3.12 -24.09 12.49
C TRP A 318 4.28 -23.19 12.03
N MET A 319 4.02 -21.92 11.72
CA MET A 319 5.01 -20.93 11.28
C MET A 319 4.70 -19.56 11.86
N ALA A 320 5.72 -18.70 11.90
CA ALA A 320 5.56 -17.32 12.33
C ALA A 320 4.83 -16.46 11.28
N HIS A 321 4.11 -15.43 11.71
CA HIS A 321 3.39 -14.50 10.81
C HIS A 321 4.32 -13.81 9.81
N SER A 322 5.58 -13.56 10.15
CA SER A 322 6.60 -13.00 9.26
C SER A 322 6.91 -13.86 8.02
N GLN A 323 6.51 -15.15 8.05
CA GLN A 323 6.66 -16.11 6.96
C GLN A 323 5.38 -16.30 6.13
N GLN A 324 4.32 -15.54 6.44
CA GLN A 324 3.06 -15.62 5.71
C GLN A 324 3.16 -14.98 4.33
N VAL A 325 2.76 -15.70 3.28
CA VAL A 325 2.55 -15.16 1.92
C VAL A 325 1.06 -15.01 1.64
N GLY A 326 0.69 -13.84 1.11
CA GLY A 326 -0.69 -13.53 0.74
C GLY A 326 -1.08 -12.09 1.05
N GLN A 327 -2.34 -11.75 0.83
CA GLN A 327 -2.90 -10.39 0.97
C GLN A 327 -2.68 -9.76 2.35
N SER A 328 -2.80 -10.56 3.43
CA SER A 328 -2.56 -10.13 4.82
C SER A 328 -1.16 -10.48 5.34
N GLY A 329 -0.27 -10.96 4.47
CA GLY A 329 1.12 -11.27 4.75
C GLY A 329 2.06 -10.54 3.81
N LYS A 330 3.11 -11.25 3.37
CA LYS A 330 4.09 -10.73 2.43
C LYS A 330 3.65 -10.93 0.99
N THR A 331 3.95 -9.96 0.13
CA THR A 331 3.90 -10.12 -1.32
C THR A 331 5.32 -10.40 -1.81
N VAL A 332 5.47 -11.45 -2.60
CA VAL A 332 6.77 -11.95 -3.05
C VAL A 332 6.77 -12.17 -4.55
N THR A 333 7.95 -11.99 -5.18
CA THR A 333 8.15 -12.16 -6.61
C THR A 333 9.47 -12.92 -6.86
N PRO A 334 9.62 -14.16 -6.34
CA PRO A 334 10.81 -14.95 -6.56
C PRO A 334 10.90 -15.43 -8.01
N HIS A 335 12.09 -15.85 -8.43
CA HIS A 335 12.24 -16.56 -9.70
C HIS A 335 11.51 -17.91 -9.69
N ILE A 336 11.50 -18.61 -8.54
CA ILE A 336 10.77 -19.88 -8.41
C ILE A 336 9.95 -19.89 -7.12
N TYR A 337 8.66 -20.16 -7.26
CA TYR A 337 7.75 -20.36 -6.14
C TYR A 337 7.21 -21.80 -6.14
N PHE A 338 7.58 -22.60 -5.13
CA PHE A 338 7.02 -23.93 -4.91
C PHE A 338 5.80 -23.83 -4.00
N ALA A 339 4.61 -24.10 -4.53
CA ALA A 339 3.35 -24.13 -3.79
C ALA A 339 3.03 -25.57 -3.35
N CYS A 340 3.43 -25.96 -2.17
CA CYS A 340 3.35 -27.31 -1.65
C CYS A 340 2.12 -27.51 -0.75
N GLY A 341 1.13 -28.28 -1.20
CA GLY A 341 -0.09 -28.51 -0.43
C GLY A 341 -0.92 -27.25 -0.16
N ILE A 342 -0.86 -26.28 -1.04
CA ILE A 342 -1.59 -25.01 -0.99
C ILE A 342 -2.79 -25.11 -1.92
N SER A 343 -3.99 -24.72 -1.43
CA SER A 343 -5.23 -24.80 -2.22
C SER A 343 -5.32 -23.73 -3.31
N GLY A 344 -4.69 -22.57 -3.11
CA GLY A 344 -4.80 -21.46 -4.06
C GLY A 344 -5.99 -20.54 -3.80
N ALA A 345 -6.29 -20.24 -2.52
CA ALA A 345 -7.20 -19.16 -2.19
C ALA A 345 -6.72 -17.84 -2.81
N VAL A 346 -7.65 -17.02 -3.28
CA VAL A 346 -7.37 -15.75 -3.97
C VAL A 346 -6.43 -14.84 -3.14
N GLN A 347 -6.61 -14.84 -1.82
CA GLN A 347 -5.77 -14.07 -0.90
C GLN A 347 -4.31 -14.55 -0.87
N HIS A 348 -4.07 -15.85 -1.05
CA HIS A 348 -2.70 -16.38 -1.15
C HIS A 348 -2.11 -16.10 -2.53
N ILE A 349 -2.88 -16.36 -3.59
CA ILE A 349 -2.48 -16.11 -4.98
C ILE A 349 -2.06 -14.65 -5.17
N SER A 350 -2.79 -13.69 -4.61
CA SER A 350 -2.47 -12.26 -4.73
C SER A 350 -1.08 -11.88 -4.20
N GLY A 351 -0.53 -12.69 -3.31
CA GLY A 351 0.80 -12.47 -2.73
C GLY A 351 1.95 -13.13 -3.50
N MET A 352 1.69 -14.00 -4.52
CA MET A 352 2.78 -14.75 -5.18
C MET A 352 2.61 -14.92 -6.70
N LYS A 353 1.51 -14.50 -7.29
CA LYS A 353 1.20 -14.73 -8.71
C LYS A 353 2.19 -14.09 -9.70
N GLU A 354 2.90 -13.06 -9.27
CA GLU A 354 3.91 -12.35 -10.07
C GLU A 354 5.30 -13.03 -10.00
N SER A 355 5.39 -14.26 -9.45
CA SER A 355 6.61 -15.08 -9.50
C SER A 355 6.91 -15.52 -10.94
N ASP A 356 8.18 -15.55 -11.35
CA ASP A 356 8.56 -15.92 -12.72
C ASP A 356 8.13 -17.36 -13.06
N ILE A 357 8.32 -18.29 -12.11
CA ILE A 357 7.94 -19.70 -12.25
C ILE A 357 7.21 -20.16 -11.00
N ILE A 358 5.99 -20.65 -11.17
CA ILE A 358 5.17 -21.25 -10.11
C ILE A 358 5.06 -22.75 -10.34
N ILE A 359 5.50 -23.54 -9.36
CA ILE A 359 5.41 -24.99 -9.35
C ILE A 359 4.45 -25.42 -8.25
N ALA A 360 3.30 -25.98 -8.59
CA ALA A 360 2.28 -26.39 -7.63
C ALA A 360 2.26 -27.90 -7.44
N ILE A 361 2.19 -28.34 -6.19
CA ILE A 361 2.00 -29.76 -5.81
C ILE A 361 0.76 -29.84 -4.93
N ASN A 362 -0.30 -30.51 -5.42
CA ASN A 362 -1.51 -30.71 -4.67
C ASN A 362 -2.16 -32.05 -5.04
N LYS A 363 -2.74 -32.73 -4.06
CA LYS A 363 -3.47 -33.98 -4.31
C LYS A 363 -4.82 -33.77 -5.00
N ASP A 364 -5.42 -32.61 -4.88
CA ASP A 364 -6.67 -32.24 -5.53
C ASP A 364 -6.36 -31.60 -6.89
N ALA A 365 -6.68 -32.30 -7.95
CA ALA A 365 -6.47 -31.86 -9.33
C ALA A 365 -7.29 -30.60 -9.68
N THR A 366 -8.35 -30.30 -8.91
CA THR A 366 -9.23 -29.13 -9.12
C THR A 366 -8.83 -27.94 -8.28
N ALA A 367 -7.75 -28.04 -7.49
CA ALA A 367 -7.30 -26.97 -6.62
C ALA A 367 -7.00 -25.69 -7.42
N PRO A 368 -7.54 -24.53 -7.01
CA PRO A 368 -7.35 -23.25 -7.73
C PRO A 368 -5.90 -22.85 -7.95
N ILE A 369 -4.95 -23.36 -7.15
CA ILE A 369 -3.52 -23.07 -7.32
C ILE A 369 -3.02 -23.46 -8.72
N PHE A 370 -3.60 -24.48 -9.33
CA PHE A 370 -3.20 -24.92 -10.66
C PHE A 370 -3.57 -23.91 -11.76
N SER A 371 -4.53 -23.01 -11.52
CA SER A 371 -4.90 -21.98 -12.51
C SER A 371 -3.81 -20.92 -12.71
N VAL A 372 -2.88 -20.78 -11.75
CA VAL A 372 -1.76 -19.83 -11.82
C VAL A 372 -0.39 -20.53 -11.89
N ALA A 373 -0.36 -21.85 -11.78
CA ALA A 373 0.87 -22.62 -11.82
C ALA A 373 1.38 -22.78 -13.27
N HIS A 374 2.68 -22.54 -13.47
CA HIS A 374 3.36 -22.88 -14.73
C HIS A 374 3.58 -24.38 -14.87
N TYR A 375 3.82 -25.05 -13.72
CA TYR A 375 3.95 -26.51 -13.64
C TYR A 375 3.12 -27.04 -12.49
N GLY A 376 2.27 -28.00 -12.78
CA GLY A 376 1.38 -28.65 -11.81
C GLY A 376 1.69 -30.14 -11.65
N ILE A 377 1.83 -30.61 -10.40
CA ILE A 377 2.00 -32.02 -10.09
C ILE A 377 0.82 -32.45 -9.21
N VAL A 378 -0.04 -33.30 -9.73
CA VAL A 378 -1.16 -33.84 -8.96
C VAL A 378 -0.70 -35.07 -8.18
N GLY A 379 -0.72 -34.97 -6.84
CA GLY A 379 -0.34 -36.06 -5.96
C GLY A 379 -0.04 -35.62 -4.53
N ASP A 380 0.34 -36.55 -3.68
CA ASP A 380 0.68 -36.28 -2.29
C ASP A 380 2.04 -35.59 -2.21
N VAL A 381 2.04 -34.38 -1.66
CA VAL A 381 3.25 -33.56 -1.49
C VAL A 381 4.31 -34.27 -0.65
N ASN A 382 3.91 -35.09 0.33
CA ASN A 382 4.83 -35.80 1.21
C ASN A 382 5.57 -36.97 0.50
N VAL A 383 5.03 -37.42 -0.62
CA VAL A 383 5.65 -38.44 -1.50
C VAL A 383 6.47 -37.77 -2.61
N ILE A 384 5.98 -36.70 -3.16
CA ILE A 384 6.59 -36.01 -4.32
C ILE A 384 7.79 -35.15 -3.89
N LEU A 385 7.66 -34.40 -2.80
CA LEU A 385 8.68 -33.44 -2.35
C LEU A 385 10.05 -34.10 -2.09
N PRO A 386 10.16 -35.23 -1.37
CA PRO A 386 11.45 -35.90 -1.19
C PRO A 386 12.12 -36.31 -2.51
N LYS A 387 11.33 -36.82 -3.47
CA LYS A 387 11.85 -37.22 -4.79
C LYS A 387 12.31 -36.01 -5.61
N LEU A 388 11.62 -34.88 -5.47
CA LEU A 388 12.01 -33.62 -6.11
C LEU A 388 13.34 -33.11 -5.55
N ILE A 389 13.48 -33.12 -4.22
CA ILE A 389 14.72 -32.74 -3.51
C ILE A 389 15.89 -33.62 -3.98
N GLU A 390 15.71 -34.93 -4.03
CA GLU A 390 16.73 -35.88 -4.49
C GLU A 390 17.18 -35.57 -5.92
N LYS A 391 16.22 -35.33 -6.83
CA LYS A 391 16.54 -34.99 -8.23
C LYS A 391 17.27 -33.66 -8.36
N ILE A 392 16.88 -32.64 -7.59
CA ILE A 392 17.56 -31.33 -7.61
C ILE A 392 18.99 -31.47 -7.08
N LYS A 393 19.20 -32.25 -5.99
CA LYS A 393 20.55 -32.55 -5.48
C LYS A 393 21.41 -33.26 -6.54
N ALA A 394 20.88 -34.28 -7.20
CA ALA A 394 21.57 -34.99 -8.24
C ALA A 394 21.90 -34.14 -9.48
N TYR A 395 21.14 -33.09 -9.75
CA TYR A 395 21.37 -32.17 -10.86
C TYR A 395 22.45 -31.12 -10.53
N LYS A 396 22.53 -30.73 -9.24
CA LYS A 396 23.49 -29.71 -8.76
C LYS A 396 24.86 -30.28 -8.39
N GLY A 397 24.94 -31.55 -8.06
CA GLY A 397 26.20 -32.26 -7.70
C GLY A 397 26.78 -32.94 -8.86
#